data_07998ca056c2d563ababbe92a940cf51
#
_entry.id   07998ca056c2d563ababbe92a940cf51
#
_cell.length_a   1.000
_cell.length_b   1.000
_cell.length_c   1.000
_cell.angle_alpha   90.00
_cell.angle_beta   90.00
_cell.angle_gamma   90.00
#
_symmetry.space_group_name_H-M   'P 1'
#
loop_
_entity.id
_entity.type
_entity.pdbx_description
1 polymer ?
#
loop_
_entity_poly.entity_id
_entity_poly.type
_entity_poly.pdbx_seq_one_letter_code
_entity_poly.pdbx_strand_id
1 'polypeptide(L)'
;MTEFVEVNFRTPRYLALKGLASHDWAMLLRGMTKGAGDFGVVIMGEPLDAARSSRWIVWETTELPEAQRAMCDSVAFLWTPSKWGRNNLLANGIEADRVVVVPEGVDTDFFCPRATNDTSRRFRFLMVGKWETRKFCDGLVHAFAAEFDDKENVELFIQGHNPHVPGFSLVQRLEQTGVSNLSNIILGKRSHRRALRELYRSADCFVLPTRAEGWGLPILESMSCGVPAIVTRYSAPLDYVTEENGYLLNVSRLVDAHDNDFHIHTGQWAEPDIAHLKFLMRSAFENRGEVREKGTAARAQALRFSWENSARVAVQTIQQHLARGSKTNATR
;
A
#
# COMPACT_ATOMS: atom_id res chain seq x y z
N MET A 1 2.57 -14.12 20.41
CA MET A 1 2.22 -15.40 19.77
C MET A 1 1.64 -15.05 18.41
N THR A 2 2.43 -15.27 17.38
CA THR A 2 2.05 -15.04 15.98
C THR A 2 1.21 -16.26 15.57
N GLU A 3 -0.09 -16.06 15.37
CA GLU A 3 -0.97 -17.13 14.90
C GLU A 3 -0.65 -17.43 13.43
N PHE A 4 -0.45 -18.69 13.13
CA PHE A 4 -0.22 -19.23 11.79
C PHE A 4 -1.41 -18.96 10.88
N VAL A 5 -1.11 -18.58 9.64
CA VAL A 5 -2.09 -18.41 8.60
C VAL A 5 -1.61 -19.15 7.36
N GLU A 6 -1.99 -20.41 7.25
CA GLU A 6 -1.97 -21.12 5.99
C GLU A 6 -3.40 -21.31 5.47
N VAL A 7 -3.63 -20.96 4.21
CA VAL A 7 -4.91 -21.20 3.53
C VAL A 7 -4.75 -22.41 2.64
N ASN A 8 -5.31 -23.55 3.05
CA ASN A 8 -5.39 -24.74 2.23
C ASN A 8 -6.74 -24.77 1.50
N PHE A 9 -6.73 -24.73 0.18
CA PHE A 9 -7.92 -24.61 -0.66
C PHE A 9 -8.75 -25.91 -0.79
N ARG A 10 -8.29 -27.05 -0.26
CA ARG A 10 -9.07 -28.31 -0.23
C ARG A 10 -10.19 -28.33 0.78
N THR A 11 -10.07 -27.60 1.87
CA THR A 11 -11.11 -27.59 2.91
C THR A 11 -11.98 -26.37 2.81
N PRO A 12 -13.32 -26.52 2.73
CA PRO A 12 -14.24 -25.38 2.72
C PRO A 12 -14.33 -24.64 4.07
N ARG A 13 -13.55 -25.02 5.05
CA ARG A 13 -13.42 -24.31 6.33
C ARG A 13 -12.31 -23.29 6.16
N TYR A 14 -12.70 -22.09 5.75
CA TYR A 14 -11.89 -20.91 5.94
C TYR A 14 -11.58 -20.81 7.42
N LEU A 15 -10.33 -21.02 7.81
CA LEU A 15 -9.84 -20.50 9.07
C LEU A 15 -10.00 -19.00 8.99
N ALA A 16 -11.08 -18.51 9.59
CA ALA A 16 -11.28 -17.08 9.78
C ALA A 16 -10.12 -16.63 10.66
N LEU A 17 -9.12 -16.05 10.01
CA LEU A 17 -7.95 -15.51 10.64
C LEU A 17 -8.38 -14.41 11.58
N LYS A 18 -8.49 -14.73 12.87
CA LYS A 18 -8.66 -13.73 13.91
C LYS A 18 -7.50 -12.73 13.77
N GLY A 19 -7.78 -11.57 13.23
CA GLY A 19 -6.89 -10.43 13.19
C GLY A 19 -6.35 -9.99 11.82
N LEU A 20 -6.38 -10.82 10.77
CA LEU A 20 -5.85 -10.49 9.43
C LEU A 20 -6.91 -10.45 8.33
N ALA A 21 -8.15 -10.77 8.62
CA ALA A 21 -9.23 -10.68 7.64
C ALA A 21 -9.58 -9.21 7.37
N SER A 22 -8.71 -8.50 6.68
CA SER A 22 -9.19 -7.40 5.88
C SER A 22 -10.15 -8.00 4.84
N HIS A 23 -11.21 -7.28 4.52
CA HIS A 23 -12.15 -7.64 3.45
C HIS A 23 -11.40 -8.00 2.15
N ASP A 24 -10.29 -7.38 1.90
CA ASP A 24 -9.44 -7.49 0.73
C ASP A 24 -8.81 -8.87 0.57
N TRP A 25 -8.24 -9.44 1.63
CA TRP A 25 -7.74 -10.83 1.62
C TRP A 25 -8.86 -11.83 1.39
N ALA A 26 -10.05 -11.60 1.97
CA ALA A 26 -11.21 -12.45 1.73
C ALA A 26 -11.64 -12.42 0.26
N MET A 27 -11.53 -11.30 -0.43
CA MET A 27 -11.82 -11.19 -1.85
C MET A 27 -10.79 -11.93 -2.71
N LEU A 28 -9.49 -11.77 -2.41
CA LEU A 28 -8.43 -12.50 -3.09
C LEU A 28 -8.64 -14.02 -2.96
N LEU A 29 -8.84 -14.51 -1.73
CA LEU A 29 -9.03 -15.93 -1.45
C LEU A 29 -10.28 -16.50 -2.12
N ARG A 30 -11.41 -15.78 -2.14
CA ARG A 30 -12.64 -16.20 -2.86
C ARG A 30 -12.41 -16.36 -4.36
N GLY A 31 -11.63 -15.46 -4.96
CA GLY A 31 -11.25 -15.55 -6.36
C GLY A 31 -10.39 -16.77 -6.68
N MET A 32 -9.54 -17.18 -5.72
CA MET A 32 -8.60 -18.31 -5.88
C MET A 32 -9.23 -19.69 -5.71
N THR A 33 -10.36 -19.83 -4.99
CA THR A 33 -10.97 -21.14 -4.64
C THR A 33 -11.33 -22.03 -5.82
N LYS A 34 -11.45 -21.48 -7.02
CA LYS A 34 -11.86 -22.22 -8.23
C LYS A 34 -10.71 -22.84 -9.03
N GLY A 35 -9.45 -22.70 -8.60
CA GLY A 35 -8.34 -23.14 -9.46
C GLY A 35 -7.04 -23.57 -8.78
N ALA A 36 -6.90 -23.39 -7.48
CA ALA A 36 -5.62 -23.59 -6.77
C ALA A 36 -5.34 -25.04 -6.36
N GLY A 37 -6.35 -25.94 -6.33
CA GLY A 37 -6.16 -27.35 -5.92
C GLY A 37 -5.59 -27.46 -4.50
N ASP A 38 -4.61 -28.36 -4.33
CA ASP A 38 -3.91 -28.60 -3.05
C ASP A 38 -2.66 -27.75 -2.93
N PHE A 39 -2.80 -26.45 -2.96
CA PHE A 39 -1.70 -25.53 -2.84
C PHE A 39 -1.90 -24.59 -1.64
N GLY A 40 -0.87 -24.39 -0.83
CA GLY A 40 -0.89 -23.51 0.33
C GLY A 40 -0.40 -22.10 -0.01
N VAL A 41 -0.99 -21.08 0.59
CA VAL A 41 -0.47 -19.70 0.57
C VAL A 41 -0.16 -19.30 2.00
N VAL A 42 1.12 -19.06 2.26
CA VAL A 42 1.62 -18.70 3.59
C VAL A 42 1.78 -17.19 3.68
N ILE A 43 1.08 -16.55 4.60
CA ILE A 43 1.22 -15.13 4.88
C ILE A 43 2.15 -14.93 6.08
N MET A 44 2.00 -15.73 7.11
CA MET A 44 2.87 -15.76 8.30
C MET A 44 3.08 -17.20 8.77
N GLY A 45 4.18 -17.47 9.49
CA GLY A 45 4.51 -18.80 10.02
C GLY A 45 5.16 -19.75 9.01
N GLU A 46 5.18 -21.04 9.31
CA GLU A 46 5.81 -22.07 8.49
C GLU A 46 4.81 -22.78 7.57
N PRO A 47 5.22 -23.22 6.36
CA PRO A 47 4.34 -23.97 5.46
C PRO A 47 4.13 -25.39 5.96
N LEU A 48 2.94 -25.97 5.71
CA LEU A 48 2.68 -27.39 5.95
C LEU A 48 3.41 -28.28 4.92
N ASP A 49 3.52 -27.82 3.68
CA ASP A 49 4.26 -28.47 2.60
C ASP A 49 5.03 -27.42 1.81
N ALA A 50 6.34 -27.38 1.99
CA ALA A 50 7.22 -26.41 1.35
C ALA A 50 7.16 -26.46 -0.18
N ALA A 51 7.10 -27.68 -0.77
CA ALA A 51 7.09 -27.86 -2.23
C ALA A 51 5.75 -27.44 -2.87
N ARG A 52 4.69 -27.36 -2.09
CA ARG A 52 3.34 -27.01 -2.52
C ARG A 52 2.82 -25.75 -1.84
N SER A 53 3.71 -24.86 -1.47
CA SER A 53 3.36 -23.59 -0.84
C SER A 53 4.05 -22.42 -1.50
N SER A 54 3.38 -21.29 -1.53
CA SER A 54 3.97 -19.97 -1.82
C SER A 54 3.87 -19.10 -0.58
N ARG A 55 4.77 -18.13 -0.48
CA ARG A 55 4.72 -17.12 0.55
C ARG A 55 4.40 -15.76 -0.05
N TRP A 56 3.45 -15.05 0.55
CA TRP A 56 3.22 -13.64 0.27
C TRP A 56 4.23 -12.82 1.07
N ILE A 57 5.06 -12.05 0.39
CA ILE A 57 6.07 -11.22 1.02
C ILE A 57 5.94 -9.77 0.55
N VAL A 58 5.83 -8.87 1.51
CA VAL A 58 5.89 -7.43 1.34
C VAL A 58 7.05 -6.93 2.19
N TRP A 59 8.06 -6.36 1.55
CA TRP A 59 9.23 -5.86 2.23
C TRP A 59 9.53 -4.43 1.77
N GLU A 60 9.80 -3.54 2.69
CA GLU A 60 9.76 -2.10 2.45
C GLU A 60 11.09 -1.40 2.75
N THR A 61 12.21 -2.15 2.79
CA THR A 61 13.59 -1.64 2.81
C THR A 61 14.42 -2.32 1.73
N THR A 62 15.60 -1.79 1.41
CA THR A 62 16.46 -2.37 0.36
C THR A 62 17.16 -3.67 0.78
N GLU A 63 17.24 -3.96 2.08
CA GLU A 63 17.88 -5.16 2.61
C GLU A 63 16.88 -6.10 3.26
N LEU A 64 17.03 -7.40 3.00
CA LEU A 64 16.24 -8.47 3.57
C LEU A 64 17.05 -9.14 4.70
N PRO A 65 16.68 -8.97 5.98
CA PRO A 65 17.37 -9.61 7.08
C PRO A 65 17.36 -11.15 6.97
N GLU A 66 18.34 -11.80 7.57
CA GLU A 66 18.55 -13.26 7.48
C GLU A 66 17.30 -14.06 7.85
N ALA A 67 16.59 -13.66 8.92
CA ALA A 67 15.37 -14.34 9.34
C ALA A 67 14.27 -14.31 8.26
N GLN A 68 14.09 -13.17 7.59
CA GLN A 68 13.14 -13.01 6.49
C GLN A 68 13.60 -13.79 5.25
N ARG A 69 14.90 -13.84 5.00
CA ARG A 69 15.48 -14.66 3.93
C ARG A 69 15.20 -16.14 4.16
N ALA A 70 15.45 -16.65 5.36
CA ALA A 70 15.12 -18.05 5.72
C ALA A 70 13.63 -18.37 5.50
N MET A 71 12.73 -17.43 5.83
CA MET A 71 11.31 -17.57 5.53
C MET A 71 11.01 -17.62 4.01
N CYS A 72 11.77 -16.90 3.18
CA CYS A 72 11.65 -16.99 1.73
C CYS A 72 12.10 -18.36 1.20
N ASP A 73 13.13 -18.96 1.81
CA ASP A 73 13.67 -20.25 1.39
C ASP A 73 12.79 -21.44 1.80
N SER A 74 11.85 -21.23 2.73
CA SER A 74 10.97 -22.29 3.26
C SER A 74 9.81 -22.69 2.33
N VAL A 75 9.66 -22.07 1.15
CA VAL A 75 8.52 -22.31 0.22
C VAL A 75 8.99 -22.51 -1.20
N ALA A 76 8.13 -23.06 -2.06
CA ALA A 76 8.45 -23.32 -3.47
C ALA A 76 8.70 -22.04 -4.26
N PHE A 77 7.84 -21.02 -4.06
CA PHE A 77 8.02 -19.71 -4.69
C PHE A 77 7.38 -18.58 -3.86
N LEU A 78 7.72 -17.35 -4.22
CA LEU A 78 7.30 -16.14 -3.53
C LEU A 78 6.35 -15.34 -4.38
N TRP A 79 5.36 -14.75 -3.73
CA TRP A 79 4.54 -13.68 -4.29
C TRP A 79 4.91 -12.36 -3.63
N THR A 80 5.05 -11.35 -4.46
CA THR A 80 5.21 -9.96 -3.99
C THR A 80 4.29 -9.06 -4.82
N PRO A 81 3.71 -8.00 -4.24
CA PRO A 81 2.69 -7.23 -4.96
C PRO A 81 3.22 -6.35 -6.08
N SER A 82 4.53 -6.04 -6.10
CA SER A 82 5.09 -5.04 -7.00
C SER A 82 6.34 -5.49 -7.74
N LYS A 83 6.62 -4.84 -8.88
CA LYS A 83 7.89 -4.99 -9.60
C LYS A 83 9.07 -4.54 -8.74
N TRP A 84 8.89 -3.47 -7.96
CA TRP A 84 9.91 -3.03 -7.01
C TRP A 84 10.21 -4.12 -5.98
N GLY A 85 9.19 -4.71 -5.36
CA GLY A 85 9.34 -5.81 -4.41
C GLY A 85 10.07 -7.00 -5.02
N ARG A 86 9.73 -7.37 -6.26
CA ARG A 86 10.44 -8.41 -7.00
C ARG A 86 11.92 -8.06 -7.18
N ASN A 87 12.22 -6.88 -7.69
CA ASN A 87 13.60 -6.45 -7.93
C ASN A 87 14.41 -6.40 -6.63
N ASN A 88 13.76 -5.97 -5.53
CA ASN A 88 14.37 -5.95 -4.21
C ASN A 88 14.72 -7.37 -3.71
N LEU A 89 13.82 -8.35 -3.85
CA LEU A 89 14.10 -9.74 -3.51
C LEU A 89 15.25 -10.31 -4.34
N LEU A 90 15.30 -10.02 -5.64
CA LEU A 90 16.41 -10.44 -6.51
C LEU A 90 17.75 -9.81 -6.07
N ALA A 91 17.75 -8.52 -5.74
CA ALA A 91 18.94 -7.84 -5.24
C ALA A 91 19.45 -8.43 -3.92
N ASN A 92 18.56 -9.03 -3.13
CA ASN A 92 18.90 -9.77 -1.92
C ASN A 92 19.21 -11.27 -2.16
N GLY A 93 19.43 -11.67 -3.43
CA GLY A 93 19.92 -12.99 -3.80
C GLY A 93 18.83 -14.07 -3.84
N ILE A 94 17.56 -13.72 -3.92
CA ILE A 94 16.49 -14.68 -4.22
C ILE A 94 16.47 -14.94 -5.73
N GLU A 95 16.35 -16.20 -6.11
CA GLU A 95 16.36 -16.63 -7.52
C GLU A 95 15.14 -16.10 -8.29
N ALA A 96 15.38 -15.65 -9.53
CA ALA A 96 14.36 -14.93 -10.32
C ALA A 96 13.15 -15.77 -10.70
N ASP A 97 13.32 -17.07 -10.87
CA ASP A 97 12.25 -18.02 -11.20
C ASP A 97 11.37 -18.40 -9.99
N ARG A 98 11.82 -18.07 -8.79
CA ARG A 98 11.07 -18.24 -7.54
C ARG A 98 10.23 -17.02 -7.17
N VAL A 99 10.37 -15.87 -7.83
CA VAL A 99 9.67 -14.64 -7.45
C VAL A 99 8.67 -14.23 -8.52
N VAL A 100 7.40 -14.19 -8.15
CA VAL A 100 6.30 -13.80 -9.03
C VAL A 100 5.61 -12.54 -8.50
N VAL A 101 5.32 -11.60 -9.41
CA VAL A 101 4.54 -10.41 -9.06
C VAL A 101 3.05 -10.76 -9.15
N VAL A 102 2.37 -10.66 -8.00
CA VAL A 102 0.91 -10.78 -7.89
C VAL A 102 0.40 -9.48 -7.28
N PRO A 103 -0.06 -8.51 -8.07
CA PRO A 103 -0.51 -7.22 -7.57
C PRO A 103 -1.63 -7.36 -6.55
N GLU A 104 -1.65 -6.52 -5.52
CA GLU A 104 -2.85 -6.39 -4.69
C GLU A 104 -3.94 -5.64 -5.45
N GLY A 105 -5.18 -5.86 -5.06
CA GLY A 105 -6.34 -5.25 -5.68
C GLY A 105 -7.01 -4.19 -4.81
N VAL A 106 -8.03 -3.58 -5.39
CA VAL A 106 -8.98 -2.72 -4.69
C VAL A 106 -10.41 -3.15 -5.04
N ASP A 107 -11.32 -3.02 -4.09
CA ASP A 107 -12.76 -3.21 -4.32
C ASP A 107 -13.33 -2.00 -5.05
N THR A 108 -13.29 -2.04 -6.38
CA THR A 108 -13.64 -0.91 -7.25
C THR A 108 -15.13 -0.58 -7.26
N ASP A 109 -15.99 -1.50 -6.85
CA ASP A 109 -17.43 -1.28 -6.72
C ASP A 109 -17.73 -0.54 -5.41
N PHE A 110 -16.99 -0.86 -4.37
CA PHE A 110 -17.11 -0.19 -3.09
C PHE A 110 -16.40 1.17 -3.08
N PHE A 111 -15.10 1.22 -3.43
CA PHE A 111 -14.36 2.46 -3.61
C PHE A 111 -14.60 2.99 -5.02
N CYS A 112 -15.58 3.86 -5.17
CA CYS A 112 -15.97 4.44 -6.44
C CYS A 112 -16.28 5.93 -6.28
N PRO A 113 -16.20 6.73 -7.35
CA PRO A 113 -16.46 8.17 -7.29
C PRO A 113 -17.85 8.49 -6.77
N ARG A 114 -18.03 9.71 -6.25
CA ARG A 114 -19.36 10.26 -5.94
C ARG A 114 -20.01 10.79 -7.24
N ALA A 115 -21.32 10.71 -7.34
CA ALA A 115 -22.04 11.19 -8.51
C ALA A 115 -21.95 12.73 -8.69
N THR A 116 -21.77 13.46 -7.60
CA THR A 116 -21.64 14.93 -7.61
C THR A 116 -20.50 15.38 -6.69
N ASN A 117 -19.67 16.29 -7.17
CA ASN A 117 -18.62 16.91 -6.37
C ASN A 117 -19.09 18.32 -5.95
N ASP A 118 -19.08 18.57 -4.64
CA ASP A 118 -19.23 19.92 -4.10
C ASP A 118 -17.91 20.68 -4.21
N THR A 119 -17.84 21.63 -5.10
CA THR A 119 -16.63 22.46 -5.33
C THR A 119 -16.60 23.72 -4.46
N SER A 120 -17.66 23.99 -3.68
CA SER A 120 -17.75 25.18 -2.81
C SER A 120 -16.97 25.03 -1.50
N ARG A 121 -16.62 23.80 -1.13
CA ARG A 121 -15.85 23.49 0.09
C ARG A 121 -14.37 23.83 -0.03
N ARG A 122 -13.67 23.82 1.11
CA ARG A 122 -12.19 23.89 1.15
C ARG A 122 -11.58 22.79 0.29
N PHE A 123 -10.46 23.10 -0.37
CA PHE A 123 -9.66 22.09 -1.04
C PHE A 123 -9.06 21.16 0.01
N ARG A 124 -9.30 19.87 -0.12
CA ARG A 124 -8.87 18.90 0.89
C ARG A 124 -7.76 18.02 0.35
N PHE A 125 -6.58 18.15 0.95
CA PHE A 125 -5.57 17.10 0.93
C PHE A 125 -5.93 16.04 1.95
N LEU A 126 -5.80 14.77 1.59
CA LEU A 126 -6.11 13.65 2.47
C LEU A 126 -4.90 12.73 2.60
N MET A 127 -4.51 12.43 3.83
CA MET A 127 -3.57 11.37 4.18
C MET A 127 -4.32 10.28 4.96
N VAL A 128 -4.16 9.02 4.53
CA VAL A 128 -4.68 7.83 5.23
C VAL A 128 -3.54 6.84 5.42
N GLY A 129 -3.28 6.45 6.66
CA GLY A 129 -2.25 5.46 6.93
C GLY A 129 -1.84 5.40 8.39
N LYS A 130 -0.94 4.47 8.71
CA LYS A 130 -0.30 4.44 10.02
C LYS A 130 0.62 5.65 10.16
N TRP A 131 0.64 6.28 11.32
CA TRP A 131 1.64 7.29 11.62
C TRP A 131 2.92 6.57 12.05
N GLU A 132 3.85 6.46 11.13
CA GLU A 132 5.15 5.80 11.30
C GLU A 132 6.21 6.54 10.48
N THR A 133 7.48 6.37 10.84
CA THR A 133 8.62 7.04 10.21
C THR A 133 8.65 6.85 8.69
N ARG A 134 8.36 5.65 8.23
CA ARG A 134 8.33 5.30 6.81
C ARG A 134 7.27 6.09 6.03
N LYS A 135 6.12 6.40 6.62
CA LYS A 135 5.03 7.14 5.95
C LYS A 135 5.29 8.65 5.84
N PHE A 136 6.35 9.16 6.47
CA PHE A 136 6.77 10.56 6.40
C PHE A 136 5.69 11.54 6.86
N CYS A 137 4.89 11.17 7.86
CA CYS A 137 3.76 11.99 8.33
C CYS A 137 4.21 13.34 8.88
N ASP A 138 5.30 13.38 9.68
CA ASP A 138 5.85 14.61 10.23
C ASP A 138 6.30 15.56 9.11
N GLY A 139 7.01 15.03 8.11
CA GLY A 139 7.43 15.82 6.94
C GLY A 139 6.26 16.39 6.13
N LEU A 140 5.16 15.63 6.00
CA LEU A 140 3.94 16.12 5.37
C LEU A 140 3.32 17.29 6.15
N VAL A 141 3.23 17.17 7.48
CA VAL A 141 2.71 18.24 8.35
C VAL A 141 3.56 19.49 8.22
N HIS A 142 4.89 19.37 8.29
CA HIS A 142 5.80 20.50 8.12
C HIS A 142 5.69 21.13 6.73
N ALA A 143 5.63 20.32 5.67
CA ALA A 143 5.50 20.82 4.31
C ALA A 143 4.19 21.59 4.11
N PHE A 144 3.07 21.05 4.60
CA PHE A 144 1.75 21.69 4.49
C PHE A 144 1.71 23.01 5.27
N ALA A 145 2.13 23.02 6.53
CA ALA A 145 2.11 24.21 7.38
C ALA A 145 3.08 25.32 6.90
N ALA A 146 4.17 24.95 6.23
CA ALA A 146 5.12 25.90 5.66
C ALA A 146 4.68 26.43 4.29
N GLU A 147 3.70 25.79 3.64
CA GLU A 147 3.21 26.17 2.31
C GLU A 147 1.91 26.99 2.35
N PHE A 148 1.01 26.65 3.28
CA PHE A 148 -0.34 27.24 3.32
C PHE A 148 -0.55 28.00 4.63
N ASP A 149 -1.15 29.19 4.52
CA ASP A 149 -1.61 29.94 5.68
C ASP A 149 -3.08 29.57 6.05
N ASP A 150 -3.51 30.02 7.24
CA ASP A 150 -4.84 29.67 7.77
C ASP A 150 -6.00 30.41 7.06
N LYS A 151 -5.70 31.41 6.23
CA LYS A 151 -6.69 32.20 5.47
C LYS A 151 -7.02 31.57 4.12
N GLU A 152 -6.17 30.67 3.64
CA GLU A 152 -6.39 29.99 2.38
C GLU A 152 -7.49 28.93 2.50
N ASN A 153 -8.27 28.77 1.45
CA ASN A 153 -9.40 27.84 1.42
C ASN A 153 -8.93 26.38 1.17
N VAL A 154 -7.99 25.92 1.99
CA VAL A 154 -7.35 24.59 1.92
C VAL A 154 -7.25 23.96 3.29
N GLU A 155 -7.27 22.64 3.35
CA GLU A 155 -7.07 21.86 4.57
C GLU A 155 -6.31 20.56 4.30
N LEU A 156 -5.56 20.09 5.29
CA LEU A 156 -4.98 18.76 5.33
C LEU A 156 -5.75 17.89 6.33
N PHE A 157 -6.43 16.87 5.82
CA PHE A 157 -7.10 15.88 6.66
C PHE A 157 -6.21 14.66 6.85
N ILE A 158 -5.88 14.33 8.10
CA ILE A 158 -5.04 13.19 8.46
C ILE A 158 -5.88 12.13 9.15
N GLN A 159 -6.11 11.01 8.47
CA GLN A 159 -6.72 9.79 9.02
C GLN A 159 -5.59 8.84 9.45
N GLY A 160 -4.95 9.13 10.57
CA GLY A 160 -3.82 8.39 11.09
C GLY A 160 -4.20 7.48 12.26
N HIS A 161 -3.53 6.33 12.34
CA HIS A 161 -3.59 5.43 13.49
C HIS A 161 -2.33 4.55 13.47
N ASN A 162 -1.85 4.14 14.64
CA ASN A 162 -0.80 3.13 14.73
C ASN A 162 -1.15 2.09 15.80
N PRO A 163 -1.68 0.90 15.38
CA PRO A 163 -2.10 -0.13 16.34
C PRO A 163 -0.94 -0.84 17.04
N HIS A 164 0.30 -0.63 16.57
CA HIS A 164 1.51 -1.26 17.13
C HIS A 164 2.12 -0.42 18.25
N VAL A 165 1.67 0.83 18.43
CA VAL A 165 2.12 1.73 19.48
C VAL A 165 1.08 1.77 20.60
N PRO A 166 1.37 1.19 21.78
CA PRO A 166 0.45 1.27 22.92
C PRO A 166 0.13 2.73 23.29
N GLY A 167 -1.15 3.03 23.49
CA GLY A 167 -1.57 4.40 23.85
C GLY A 167 -1.42 5.43 22.72
N PHE A 168 -1.30 5.02 21.46
CA PHE A 168 -1.16 5.94 20.34
C PHE A 168 -2.21 7.04 20.33
N SER A 169 -1.75 8.27 20.27
CA SER A 169 -2.58 9.48 20.14
C SER A 169 -2.14 10.30 18.95
N LEU A 170 -3.05 10.47 17.99
CA LEU A 170 -2.80 11.29 16.80
C LEU A 170 -2.57 12.78 17.17
N VAL A 171 -3.27 13.27 18.20
CA VAL A 171 -3.10 14.63 18.72
C VAL A 171 -1.68 14.82 19.25
N GLN A 172 -1.21 13.92 20.12
CA GLN A 172 0.15 13.98 20.66
C GLN A 172 1.21 13.90 19.56
N ARG A 173 1.02 13.06 18.56
CA ARG A 173 1.96 13.00 17.43
C ARG A 173 2.00 14.30 16.64
N LEU A 174 0.85 14.94 16.42
CA LEU A 174 0.81 16.25 15.77
C LEU A 174 1.51 17.32 16.64
N GLU A 175 1.26 17.35 17.94
CA GLU A 175 1.93 18.28 18.87
C GLU A 175 3.47 18.08 18.87
N GLN A 176 3.94 16.83 18.81
CA GLN A 176 5.36 16.48 18.75
C GLN A 176 6.07 16.99 17.48
N THR A 177 5.34 17.30 16.41
CA THR A 177 5.94 17.93 15.22
C THR A 177 6.45 19.34 15.52
N GLY A 178 5.99 20.00 16.59
CA GLY A 178 6.35 21.38 16.91
C GLY A 178 5.75 22.44 15.98
N VAL A 179 4.87 22.07 15.08
CA VAL A 179 4.18 23.02 14.19
C VAL A 179 3.14 23.80 14.99
N SER A 180 3.20 25.13 14.95
CA SER A 180 2.36 26.02 15.77
C SER A 180 1.03 26.40 15.10
N ASN A 181 1.00 26.54 13.78
CA ASN A 181 -0.22 26.87 13.04
C ASN A 181 -0.86 25.61 12.46
N LEU A 182 -1.90 25.12 13.15
CA LEU A 182 -2.58 23.86 12.83
C LEU A 182 -4.08 24.04 12.50
N SER A 183 -4.55 25.29 12.34
CA SER A 183 -5.98 25.59 12.20
C SER A 183 -6.65 24.94 10.98
N ASN A 184 -5.86 24.66 9.95
CA ASN A 184 -6.29 23.98 8.72
C ASN A 184 -5.79 22.54 8.60
N ILE A 185 -5.28 21.94 9.71
CA ILE A 185 -4.96 20.52 9.82
C ILE A 185 -6.05 19.83 10.64
N ILE A 186 -6.77 18.91 10.02
CA ILE A 186 -7.89 18.21 10.63
C ILE A 186 -7.48 16.77 10.95
N LEU A 187 -7.67 16.35 12.19
CA LEU A 187 -7.40 14.99 12.63
C LEU A 187 -8.66 14.13 12.60
N GLY A 188 -8.62 13.06 11.84
CA GLY A 188 -9.70 12.08 11.75
C GLY A 188 -9.65 11.08 12.91
N LYS A 189 -10.84 10.64 13.35
CA LYS A 189 -10.97 9.50 14.27
C LYS A 189 -10.96 8.19 13.48
N ARG A 190 -10.51 7.09 14.12
CA ARG A 190 -10.60 5.75 13.50
C ARG A 190 -12.00 5.51 12.96
N SER A 191 -12.11 5.17 11.69
CA SER A 191 -13.38 5.02 10.99
C SER A 191 -13.57 3.59 10.48
N HIS A 192 -14.84 3.18 10.34
CA HIS A 192 -15.18 1.95 9.64
C HIS A 192 -15.07 2.13 8.12
N ARG A 193 -15.05 1.04 7.37
CA ARG A 193 -14.81 1.02 5.92
C ARG A 193 -15.71 1.97 5.11
N ARG A 194 -17.02 2.10 5.47
CA ARG A 194 -17.93 3.04 4.77
C ARG A 194 -17.53 4.50 5.00
N ALA A 195 -17.16 4.87 6.22
CA ALA A 195 -16.72 6.23 6.52
C ALA A 195 -15.38 6.52 5.84
N LEU A 196 -14.47 5.55 5.74
CA LEU A 196 -13.22 5.67 5.00
C LEU A 196 -13.48 5.95 3.51
N ARG A 197 -14.41 5.23 2.88
CA ARG A 197 -14.83 5.52 1.50
C ARG A 197 -15.32 6.96 1.33
N GLU A 198 -16.21 7.42 2.22
CA GLU A 198 -16.71 8.80 2.16
C GLU A 198 -15.60 9.83 2.39
N LEU A 199 -14.60 9.47 3.19
CA LEU A 199 -13.42 10.31 3.40
C LEU A 199 -12.62 10.45 2.10
N TYR A 200 -12.30 9.36 1.38
CA TYR A 200 -11.67 9.44 0.06
C TYR A 200 -12.51 10.30 -0.91
N ARG A 201 -13.81 10.06 -0.98
CA ARG A 201 -14.73 10.83 -1.84
C ARG A 201 -14.84 12.31 -1.49
N SER A 202 -14.43 12.69 -0.28
CA SER A 202 -14.43 14.08 0.18
C SER A 202 -13.11 14.79 -0.07
N ALA A 203 -12.09 14.10 -0.55
CA ALA A 203 -10.80 14.67 -0.86
C ALA A 203 -10.74 15.21 -2.31
N ASP A 204 -9.86 16.17 -2.54
CA ASP A 204 -9.50 16.63 -3.87
C ASP A 204 -8.20 15.99 -4.34
N CYS A 205 -7.25 15.79 -3.42
CA CYS A 205 -5.98 15.14 -3.68
C CYS A 205 -5.55 14.30 -2.48
N PHE A 206 -5.14 13.08 -2.73
CA PHE A 206 -4.53 12.21 -1.73
C PHE A 206 -3.03 12.50 -1.63
N VAL A 207 -2.45 12.47 -0.43
CA VAL A 207 -1.02 12.72 -0.26
C VAL A 207 -0.42 11.65 0.63
N LEU A 208 0.52 10.87 0.09
CA LEU A 208 1.27 9.87 0.84
C LEU A 208 2.74 9.91 0.42
N PRO A 209 3.53 10.83 0.99
CA PRO A 209 4.93 11.02 0.64
C PRO A 209 5.82 10.00 1.37
N THR A 210 5.49 8.74 1.23
CA THR A 210 6.15 7.64 1.93
C THR A 210 7.60 7.45 1.47
N ARG A 211 8.45 6.99 2.38
CA ARG A 211 9.84 6.62 2.08
C ARG A 211 9.95 5.29 1.32
N ALA A 212 8.99 4.41 1.50
CA ALA A 212 8.83 3.18 0.73
C ALA A 212 7.41 2.60 0.93
N GLU A 213 6.90 1.91 -0.06
CA GLU A 213 5.67 1.12 -0.02
C GLU A 213 5.88 -0.23 -0.68
N GLY A 214 5.36 -1.26 -0.07
CA GLY A 214 5.29 -2.58 -0.70
C GLY A 214 4.22 -2.66 -1.77
N TRP A 215 3.08 -1.95 -1.56
CA TRP A 215 2.02 -1.74 -2.53
C TRP A 215 1.34 -0.39 -2.37
N GLY A 216 0.70 -0.11 -1.23
CA GLY A 216 0.03 1.16 -0.99
C GLY A 216 -1.46 1.13 -1.26
N LEU A 217 -2.20 0.20 -0.64
CA LEU A 217 -3.66 0.09 -0.77
C LEU A 217 -4.41 1.44 -0.61
N PRO A 218 -4.08 2.32 0.36
CA PRO A 218 -4.74 3.62 0.49
C PRO A 218 -4.61 4.52 -0.75
N ILE A 219 -3.49 4.44 -1.47
CA ILE A 219 -3.29 5.17 -2.73
C ILE A 219 -4.27 4.64 -3.78
N LEU A 220 -4.34 3.32 -3.93
CA LEU A 220 -5.20 2.68 -4.92
C LEU A 220 -6.69 2.86 -4.60
N GLU A 221 -7.07 2.85 -3.32
CA GLU A 221 -8.43 3.16 -2.84
C GLU A 221 -8.84 4.60 -3.18
N SER A 222 -7.93 5.56 -2.98
CA SER A 222 -8.12 6.96 -3.37
C SER A 222 -8.31 7.10 -4.88
N MET A 223 -7.39 6.53 -5.66
CA MET A 223 -7.48 6.52 -7.13
C MET A 223 -8.79 5.86 -7.60
N SER A 224 -9.21 4.80 -6.95
CA SER A 224 -10.48 4.13 -7.22
C SER A 224 -11.69 5.02 -6.96
N CYS A 225 -11.61 5.95 -6.02
CA CYS A 225 -12.61 6.99 -5.78
C CYS A 225 -12.53 8.18 -6.75
N GLY A 226 -11.60 8.16 -7.71
CA GLY A 226 -11.39 9.26 -8.67
C GLY A 226 -10.59 10.42 -8.09
N VAL A 227 -9.79 10.19 -7.06
CA VAL A 227 -8.95 11.19 -6.38
C VAL A 227 -7.48 10.89 -6.70
N PRO A 228 -6.76 11.78 -7.41
CA PRO A 228 -5.37 11.58 -7.75
C PRO A 228 -4.48 11.67 -6.50
N ALA A 229 -3.29 11.06 -6.57
CA ALA A 229 -2.39 11.00 -5.43
C ALA A 229 -1.06 11.71 -5.71
N ILE A 230 -0.53 12.41 -4.69
CA ILE A 230 0.88 12.81 -4.62
C ILE A 230 1.60 11.68 -3.89
N VAL A 231 2.55 11.01 -4.58
CA VAL A 231 3.32 9.89 -4.04
C VAL A 231 4.80 10.04 -4.34
N THR A 232 5.66 9.54 -3.48
CA THR A 232 7.10 9.54 -3.72
C THR A 232 7.43 8.73 -5.00
N ARG A 233 8.29 9.26 -5.85
CA ARG A 233 8.80 8.59 -7.07
C ARG A 233 9.75 7.45 -6.68
N TYR A 234 9.25 6.51 -5.90
CA TYR A 234 10.00 5.37 -5.37
C TYR A 234 9.06 4.21 -5.02
N SER A 235 9.58 2.99 -5.14
CA SER A 235 8.93 1.73 -4.74
C SER A 235 7.63 1.38 -5.48
N ALA A 236 6.76 0.61 -4.86
CA ALA A 236 5.58 0.01 -5.49
C ALA A 236 4.57 0.99 -6.11
N PRO A 237 4.32 2.21 -5.60
CA PRO A 237 3.39 3.13 -6.24
C PRO A 237 3.68 3.40 -7.72
N LEU A 238 4.95 3.28 -8.16
CA LEU A 238 5.34 3.45 -9.56
C LEU A 238 4.81 2.36 -10.51
N ASP A 239 4.25 1.29 -9.99
CA ASP A 239 3.61 0.28 -10.82
C ASP A 239 2.23 0.75 -11.36
N TYR A 240 1.62 1.78 -10.72
CA TYR A 240 0.29 2.24 -11.09
C TYR A 240 0.09 3.77 -11.04
N VAL A 241 0.96 4.54 -10.40
CA VAL A 241 0.92 6.01 -10.43
C VAL A 241 1.91 6.54 -11.45
N THR A 242 1.43 7.44 -12.32
CA THR A 242 2.21 8.15 -13.36
C THR A 242 1.89 9.64 -13.30
N GLU A 243 2.64 10.47 -14.06
CA GLU A 243 2.33 11.90 -14.18
C GLU A 243 0.96 12.19 -14.82
N GLU A 244 0.37 11.22 -15.52
CA GLU A 244 -0.96 11.37 -16.12
C GLU A 244 -2.10 11.20 -15.10
N ASN A 245 -1.90 10.36 -14.08
CA ASN A 245 -2.94 9.96 -13.13
C ASN A 245 -2.65 10.35 -11.67
N GLY A 246 -1.55 11.06 -11.42
CA GLY A 246 -1.11 11.51 -10.11
C GLY A 246 0.03 12.50 -10.22
N TYR A 247 0.73 12.67 -9.11
CA TYR A 247 1.88 13.57 -8.99
C TYR A 247 3.03 12.79 -8.37
N LEU A 248 4.18 12.76 -9.05
CA LEU A 248 5.35 12.01 -8.62
C LEU A 248 6.34 12.93 -7.90
N LEU A 249 6.38 12.81 -6.57
CA LEU A 249 7.26 13.55 -5.68
C LEU A 249 8.71 13.08 -5.82
N ASN A 250 9.64 13.99 -6.05
CA ASN A 250 11.05 13.68 -6.18
C ASN A 250 11.63 13.10 -4.88
N VAL A 251 12.67 12.30 -5.04
CA VAL A 251 13.51 11.77 -3.96
C VAL A 251 14.76 12.64 -3.87
N SER A 252 15.06 13.16 -2.67
CA SER A 252 16.26 13.95 -2.44
C SER A 252 17.51 13.07 -2.34
N ARG A 253 17.41 11.93 -1.65
CA ARG A 253 18.48 10.96 -1.43
C ARG A 253 17.92 9.64 -0.88
N LEU A 254 18.75 8.60 -0.80
CA LEU A 254 18.50 7.44 0.04
C LEU A 254 19.01 7.72 1.46
N VAL A 255 18.31 7.22 2.47
CA VAL A 255 18.66 7.31 3.88
C VAL A 255 18.55 5.93 4.52
N ASP A 256 19.29 5.70 5.60
CA ASP A 256 19.20 4.43 6.33
C ASP A 256 17.78 4.25 6.88
N ALA A 257 17.25 3.06 6.70
CA ALA A 257 15.94 2.70 7.21
C ALA A 257 16.01 2.51 8.72
N HIS A 258 15.30 3.35 9.46
CA HIS A 258 15.27 3.31 10.91
C HIS A 258 13.87 3.60 11.44
N ASP A 259 13.27 2.61 12.09
CA ASP A 259 11.99 2.76 12.78
C ASP A 259 11.98 1.91 14.05
N ASN A 260 11.99 2.56 15.20
CA ASN A 260 12.01 1.88 16.50
C ASN A 260 10.69 1.20 16.84
N ASP A 261 9.56 1.74 16.37
CA ASP A 261 8.23 1.18 16.64
C ASP A 261 8.06 -0.16 15.90
N PHE A 262 8.78 -0.36 14.79
CA PHE A 262 8.72 -1.58 13.95
C PHE A 262 10.01 -2.39 13.94
N HIS A 263 11.02 -2.01 14.75
CA HIS A 263 12.32 -2.67 14.81
C HIS A 263 13.00 -2.82 13.43
N ILE A 264 12.85 -1.79 12.58
CA ILE A 264 13.51 -1.71 11.29
C ILE A 264 14.82 -0.96 11.46
N HIS A 265 15.95 -1.61 11.17
CA HIS A 265 17.28 -1.07 11.35
C HIS A 265 18.25 -1.46 10.23
N THR A 266 17.72 -1.95 9.10
CA THR A 266 18.54 -2.43 7.97
C THR A 266 17.98 -1.92 6.65
N GLY A 267 18.89 -1.70 5.71
CA GLY A 267 18.59 -1.22 4.38
C GLY A 267 18.32 0.27 4.31
N GLN A 268 17.79 0.72 3.19
CA GLN A 268 17.57 2.14 2.92
C GLN A 268 16.15 2.44 2.51
N TRP A 269 15.77 3.71 2.70
CA TRP A 269 14.54 4.35 2.26
C TRP A 269 14.82 5.58 1.39
N ALA A 270 13.87 5.93 0.56
CA ALA A 270 13.90 7.19 -0.18
C ALA A 270 13.45 8.35 0.73
N GLU A 271 14.24 9.41 0.81
CA GLU A 271 13.85 10.63 1.52
C GLU A 271 13.07 11.55 0.57
N PRO A 272 11.79 11.84 0.84
CA PRO A 272 11.00 12.74 0.02
C PRO A 272 11.58 14.16 -0.02
N ASP A 273 11.55 14.80 -1.19
CA ASP A 273 11.95 16.20 -1.34
C ASP A 273 10.84 17.13 -0.82
N ILE A 274 11.07 17.75 0.32
CA ILE A 274 10.09 18.64 0.98
C ILE A 274 9.77 19.86 0.12
N ALA A 275 10.76 20.44 -0.58
CA ALA A 275 10.52 21.61 -1.43
C ALA A 275 9.62 21.24 -2.61
N HIS A 276 9.86 20.07 -3.22
CA HIS A 276 9.02 19.57 -4.29
C HIS A 276 7.63 19.14 -3.78
N LEU A 277 7.50 18.59 -2.56
CA LEU A 277 6.20 18.28 -1.95
C LEU A 277 5.34 19.54 -1.79
N LYS A 278 5.92 20.62 -1.29
CA LYS A 278 5.27 21.93 -1.19
C LYS A 278 4.81 22.43 -2.56
N PHE A 279 5.68 22.40 -3.55
CA PHE A 279 5.37 22.79 -4.93
C PHE A 279 4.21 21.96 -5.50
N LEU A 280 4.21 20.64 -5.35
CA LEU A 280 3.14 19.78 -5.86
C LEU A 280 1.79 20.05 -5.16
N MET A 281 1.80 20.26 -3.84
CA MET A 281 0.58 20.62 -3.12
C MET A 281 0.05 21.99 -3.58
N ARG A 282 0.91 23.00 -3.73
CA ARG A 282 0.53 24.32 -4.25
C ARG A 282 -0.05 24.20 -5.65
N SER A 283 0.63 23.51 -6.54
CA SER A 283 0.17 23.28 -7.92
C SER A 283 -1.21 22.61 -7.98
N ALA A 284 -1.43 21.57 -7.18
CA ALA A 284 -2.71 20.88 -7.12
C ALA A 284 -3.84 21.79 -6.59
N PHE A 285 -3.57 22.60 -5.56
CA PHE A 285 -4.54 23.55 -5.00
C PHE A 285 -4.95 24.61 -6.03
N GLU A 286 -4.00 25.16 -6.78
CA GLU A 286 -4.23 26.22 -7.77
C GLU A 286 -4.86 25.69 -9.07
N ASN A 287 -4.58 24.43 -9.44
CA ASN A 287 -4.99 23.83 -10.72
C ASN A 287 -6.07 22.75 -10.56
N ARG A 288 -7.21 23.10 -9.96
CA ARG A 288 -8.33 22.16 -9.73
C ARG A 288 -8.85 21.46 -11.00
N GLY A 289 -8.64 22.05 -12.18
CA GLY A 289 -8.94 21.44 -13.47
C GLY A 289 -8.08 20.20 -13.72
N GLU A 290 -6.76 20.35 -13.61
CA GLU A 290 -5.79 19.28 -13.75
C GLU A 290 -6.02 18.17 -12.72
N VAL A 291 -6.31 18.52 -11.46
CA VAL A 291 -6.65 17.53 -10.40
C VAL A 291 -7.83 16.63 -10.82
N ARG A 292 -8.88 17.20 -11.43
CA ARG A 292 -10.03 16.41 -11.90
C ARG A 292 -9.68 15.51 -13.10
N GLU A 293 -8.87 15.99 -14.02
CA GLU A 293 -8.40 15.21 -15.18
C GLU A 293 -7.55 14.03 -14.70
N LYS A 294 -6.57 14.28 -13.84
CA LYS A 294 -5.75 13.23 -13.21
C LYS A 294 -6.61 12.27 -12.37
N GLY A 295 -7.63 12.75 -11.67
CA GLY A 295 -8.58 11.92 -10.93
C GLY A 295 -9.36 10.96 -11.82
N THR A 296 -9.78 11.40 -13.01
CA THR A 296 -10.42 10.55 -14.01
C THR A 296 -9.46 9.46 -14.51
N ALA A 297 -8.23 9.83 -14.83
CA ALA A 297 -7.19 8.89 -15.24
C ALA A 297 -6.80 7.92 -14.09
N ALA A 298 -6.75 8.40 -12.85
CA ALA A 298 -6.51 7.60 -11.65
C ALA A 298 -7.58 6.52 -11.49
N ARG A 299 -8.86 6.86 -11.65
CA ARG A 299 -9.95 5.88 -11.62
C ARG A 299 -9.81 4.83 -12.72
N ALA A 300 -9.52 5.25 -13.94
CA ALA A 300 -9.33 4.33 -15.07
C ALA A 300 -8.17 3.35 -14.80
N GLN A 301 -7.08 3.81 -14.20
CA GLN A 301 -5.97 2.96 -13.81
C GLN A 301 -6.33 2.01 -12.67
N ALA A 302 -7.02 2.49 -11.62
CA ALA A 302 -7.41 1.66 -10.47
C ALA A 302 -8.33 0.49 -10.87
N LEU A 303 -9.19 0.66 -11.87
CA LEU A 303 -10.05 -0.40 -12.41
C LEU A 303 -9.27 -1.61 -12.96
N ARG A 304 -7.99 -1.43 -13.31
CA ARG A 304 -7.11 -2.53 -13.78
C ARG A 304 -6.60 -3.40 -12.64
N PHE A 305 -6.68 -2.92 -11.40
CA PHE A 305 -6.19 -3.58 -10.19
C PHE A 305 -7.34 -4.00 -9.29
N SER A 306 -8.22 -4.87 -9.78
CA SER A 306 -9.25 -5.48 -8.94
C SER A 306 -8.71 -6.72 -8.23
N TRP A 307 -9.30 -7.08 -7.06
CA TRP A 307 -8.98 -8.32 -6.37
C TRP A 307 -9.25 -9.57 -7.22
N GLU A 308 -10.20 -9.50 -8.16
CA GLU A 308 -10.44 -10.57 -9.12
C GLU A 308 -9.27 -10.76 -10.09
N ASN A 309 -8.70 -9.65 -10.59
CA ASN A 309 -7.51 -9.69 -11.44
C ASN A 309 -6.30 -10.26 -10.68
N SER A 310 -6.11 -9.85 -9.44
CA SER A 310 -5.06 -10.37 -8.54
C SER A 310 -5.20 -11.87 -8.32
N ALA A 311 -6.41 -12.34 -8.02
CA ALA A 311 -6.72 -13.76 -7.84
C ALA A 311 -6.45 -14.58 -9.12
N ARG A 312 -6.78 -14.04 -10.30
CA ARG A 312 -6.50 -14.69 -11.58
C ARG A 312 -5.00 -14.89 -11.81
N VAL A 313 -4.19 -13.86 -11.55
CA VAL A 313 -2.72 -13.94 -11.64
C VAL A 313 -2.20 -14.99 -10.66
N ALA A 314 -2.65 -14.97 -9.40
CA ALA A 314 -2.23 -15.94 -8.39
C ALA A 314 -2.53 -17.38 -8.81
N VAL A 315 -3.76 -17.67 -9.27
CA VAL A 315 -4.16 -19.01 -9.74
C VAL A 315 -3.31 -19.46 -10.93
N GLN A 316 -3.05 -18.60 -11.89
CA GLN A 316 -2.19 -18.92 -13.04
C GLN A 316 -0.78 -19.31 -12.61
N THR A 317 -0.20 -18.63 -11.63
CA THR A 317 1.15 -18.99 -11.12
C THR A 317 1.17 -20.34 -10.43
N ILE A 318 0.15 -20.67 -9.64
CA ILE A 318 0.00 -22.00 -9.02
C ILE A 318 -0.10 -23.09 -10.09
N GLN A 319 -0.97 -22.91 -11.09
CA GLN A 319 -1.16 -23.88 -12.17
C GLN A 319 0.13 -24.12 -12.95
N GLN A 320 0.88 -23.05 -13.26
CA GLN A 320 2.17 -23.16 -13.94
C GLN A 320 3.21 -23.93 -13.10
N HIS A 321 3.26 -23.68 -11.80
CA HIS A 321 4.17 -24.38 -10.89
C HIS A 321 3.83 -25.88 -10.82
N LEU A 322 2.58 -26.23 -10.62
CA LEU A 322 2.13 -27.63 -10.55
C LEU A 322 2.38 -28.39 -11.88
N ALA A 323 2.20 -27.72 -13.01
CA ALA A 323 2.47 -28.33 -14.32
C ALA A 323 3.97 -28.60 -14.57
N ARG A 324 4.88 -27.78 -14.02
CA ARG A 324 6.34 -28.00 -14.08
C ARG A 324 6.75 -29.23 -13.22
N GLY A 325 6.22 -29.33 -12.00
CA GLY A 325 6.50 -30.45 -11.11
C GLY A 325 6.04 -31.81 -11.67
N SER A 326 4.95 -31.86 -12.44
CA SER A 326 4.47 -33.07 -13.08
C SER A 326 5.39 -33.58 -14.21
N LYS A 327 6.05 -32.67 -14.94
CA LYS A 327 6.98 -33.02 -16.03
C LYS A 327 8.30 -33.59 -15.53
N THR A 328 8.79 -33.09 -14.40
CA THR A 328 10.05 -33.60 -13.79
C THR A 328 9.89 -34.99 -13.19
N ASN A 329 8.68 -35.38 -12.75
CA ASN A 329 8.38 -36.73 -12.23
C ASN A 329 8.08 -37.76 -13.33
N ALA A 330 7.77 -37.34 -14.57
CA ALA A 330 7.51 -38.22 -15.71
C ALA A 330 8.79 -38.62 -16.47
N THR A 331 9.93 -37.96 -16.16
CA THR A 331 11.24 -38.21 -16.77
C THR A 331 12.22 -38.94 -15.85
N ARG A 332 11.77 -39.36 -14.67
CA ARG A 332 12.47 -40.27 -13.75
C ARG A 332 11.74 -41.61 -13.71
#